data_e4dbbb55017d7b3f0204ddae128ba12b
#
_entry.id   e4dbbb55017d7b3f0204ddae128ba12b
#
_cell.length_a   1.000
_cell.length_b   1.000
_cell.length_c   1.000
_cell.angle_alpha   90.00
_cell.angle_beta   90.00
_cell.angle_gamma   90.00
#
_symmetry.space_group_name_H-M   'P 1'
#
loop_
_entity.id
_entity.type
_entity.pdbx_description
1 polymer ?
#
loop_
_entity_poly.entity_id
_entity_poly.type
_entity_poly.pdbx_seq_one_letter_code
_entity_poly.pdbx_strand_id
1 'polypeptide(L)'
;MRSRRGATTSYILSKKVGFMFHYPHNHVEIRDAVAKLCTDFDGKYWQACDADRAYPSAFVKALTDAGYLSALIPEEYGGLSLPISAGAAILEEIHRSGGNAAACHAQMYTMGTVLRHGSDAQKQQYLPSIADGSLRLQAFGVTEPTSGTDTTALRTTARRDGDDYVVNGQKVWTSRAEYSDLMLLLARTTPLDQCAKKTDGLSVFLVDMREVRGKSLTITPIRTMMNHSSTQLFFDDMRIPASSLVGEEGK
;
A
#
# COMPACT_ATOMS: atom_id res chain seq x y z
N MET A 1 11.56 44.52 50.54
CA MET A 1 10.78 44.02 49.38
C MET A 1 11.71 43.69 48.24
N ARG A 2 12.06 42.45 48.03
CA ARG A 2 12.85 41.97 46.89
C ARG A 2 12.03 40.89 46.20
N SER A 3 11.70 41.14 44.94
CA SER A 3 10.86 40.30 44.07
C SER A 3 11.57 38.97 43.76
N ARG A 4 10.93 37.87 44.12
CA ARG A 4 11.23 36.54 43.55
C ARG A 4 10.31 36.32 42.33
N ARG A 5 10.82 36.56 41.16
CA ARG A 5 10.24 36.03 39.92
C ARG A 5 11.40 35.64 39.01
N GLY A 6 11.51 34.38 38.69
CA GLY A 6 12.45 33.94 37.65
C GLY A 6 13.06 32.55 37.86
N ALA A 7 12.28 31.53 38.21
CA ALA A 7 12.83 30.17 38.29
C ALA A 7 11.83 29.05 37.96
N THR A 8 10.76 29.33 37.24
CA THR A 8 9.74 28.27 37.05
C THR A 8 9.52 27.87 35.57
N THR A 9 10.19 28.51 34.62
CA THR A 9 9.91 28.24 33.18
C THR A 9 11.00 27.38 32.52
N SER A 10 12.14 27.15 33.16
CA SER A 10 13.24 26.35 32.57
C SER A 10 13.19 24.85 32.93
N TYR A 11 12.34 24.44 33.87
CA TYR A 11 12.31 23.06 34.38
C TYR A 11 11.33 22.15 33.62
N ILE A 12 10.46 22.71 32.77
CA ILE A 12 9.43 21.94 32.01
C ILE A 12 9.95 21.50 30.65
N LEU A 13 11.02 22.12 30.10
CA LEU A 13 11.56 21.81 28.78
C LEU A 13 12.68 20.75 28.76
N SER A 14 13.14 20.25 29.90
CA SER A 14 14.23 19.27 29.94
C SER A 14 13.80 17.81 30.20
N LYS A 15 12.53 17.54 30.45
CA LYS A 15 11.96 16.21 30.39
C LYS A 15 11.27 16.04 29.03
N LYS A 16 12.04 16.00 27.97
CA LYS A 16 11.62 15.23 26.79
C LYS A 16 11.44 13.80 27.29
N VAL A 17 10.20 13.44 27.58
CA VAL A 17 9.79 12.07 27.79
C VAL A 17 10.07 11.35 26.45
N GLY A 18 11.28 10.82 26.35
CA GLY A 18 11.57 9.82 25.37
C GLY A 18 10.76 8.57 25.73
N PHE A 19 9.51 8.50 25.30
CA PHE A 19 8.90 7.23 25.03
C PHE A 19 9.66 6.65 23.83
N MET A 20 10.88 6.20 24.10
CA MET A 20 11.60 5.34 23.20
C MET A 20 10.90 3.99 23.34
N PHE A 21 9.99 3.69 22.42
CA PHE A 21 9.55 2.32 22.21
C PHE A 21 10.82 1.52 21.93
N HIS A 22 11.26 0.79 22.93
CA HIS A 22 12.42 -0.09 22.80
C HIS A 22 11.94 -1.31 22.02
N TYR A 23 12.01 -1.25 20.68
CA TYR A 23 11.82 -2.44 19.86
C TYR A 23 12.98 -3.39 20.15
N PRO A 24 12.73 -4.66 20.49
CA PRO A 24 13.79 -5.62 20.84
C PRO A 24 14.79 -5.86 19.70
N HIS A 25 14.49 -5.41 18.49
CA HIS A 25 15.37 -5.42 17.33
C HIS A 25 15.45 -4.01 16.75
N ASN A 26 16.53 -3.30 17.04
CA ASN A 26 16.67 -1.90 16.61
C ASN A 26 17.03 -1.76 15.11
N HIS A 27 17.43 -2.84 14.44
CA HIS A 27 17.80 -2.87 13.01
C HIS A 27 18.72 -1.71 12.61
N VAL A 28 19.77 -1.44 13.41
CA VAL A 28 20.64 -0.27 13.27
C VAL A 28 21.25 -0.20 11.87
N GLU A 29 21.77 -1.30 11.37
CA GLU A 29 22.41 -1.37 10.04
C GLU A 29 21.42 -1.04 8.92
N ILE A 30 20.18 -1.51 9.01
CA ILE A 30 19.10 -1.18 8.06
C ILE A 30 18.78 0.31 8.14
N ARG A 31 18.63 0.86 9.34
CA ARG A 31 18.34 2.28 9.54
C ARG A 31 19.44 3.16 8.98
N ASP A 32 20.69 2.85 9.27
CA ASP A 32 21.84 3.61 8.77
C ASP A 32 21.92 3.56 7.23
N ALA A 33 21.66 2.41 6.63
CA ALA A 33 21.64 2.26 5.19
C ALA A 33 20.49 3.01 4.53
N VAL A 34 19.28 2.98 5.12
CA VAL A 34 18.11 3.74 4.65
C VAL A 34 18.35 5.24 4.81
N ALA A 35 18.86 5.69 5.95
CA ALA A 35 19.20 7.10 6.18
C ALA A 35 20.20 7.61 5.13
N LYS A 36 21.23 6.82 4.85
CA LYS A 36 22.23 7.14 3.82
C LYS A 36 21.58 7.27 2.43
N LEU A 37 20.72 6.32 2.02
CA LEU A 37 20.00 6.40 0.75
C LEU A 37 19.14 7.67 0.70
N CYS A 38 18.48 8.03 1.79
CA CYS A 38 17.62 9.21 1.85
C CYS A 38 18.38 10.53 1.71
N THR A 39 19.70 10.56 1.93
CA THR A 39 20.51 11.80 1.73
C THR A 39 20.52 12.28 0.28
N ASP A 40 20.29 11.39 -0.68
CA ASP A 40 20.21 11.73 -2.10
C ASP A 40 18.87 12.36 -2.49
N PHE A 41 17.90 12.37 -1.58
CA PHE A 41 16.53 12.84 -1.77
C PHE A 41 16.18 13.89 -0.71
N ASP A 42 16.77 15.08 -0.84
CA ASP A 42 16.64 16.17 0.11
C ASP A 42 15.26 16.86 0.07
N GLY A 43 15.07 17.88 0.91
CA GLY A 43 13.82 18.64 0.96
C GLY A 43 13.44 19.29 -0.37
N LYS A 44 14.41 19.63 -1.24
CA LYS A 44 14.12 20.22 -2.56
C LYS A 44 13.51 19.19 -3.51
N TYR A 45 14.00 17.94 -3.46
CA TYR A 45 13.41 16.85 -4.22
C TYR A 45 11.94 16.65 -3.84
N TRP A 46 11.64 16.61 -2.54
CA TRP A 46 10.26 16.40 -2.07
C TRP A 46 9.35 17.60 -2.38
N GLN A 47 9.86 18.83 -2.27
CA GLN A 47 9.13 20.03 -2.65
C GLN A 47 8.81 20.03 -4.15
N ALA A 48 9.74 19.62 -5.01
CA ALA A 48 9.50 19.49 -6.44
C ALA A 48 8.42 18.45 -6.74
N CYS A 49 8.50 17.25 -6.12
CA CYS A 49 7.46 16.21 -6.27
C CYS A 49 6.07 16.73 -5.85
N ASP A 50 5.98 17.51 -4.76
CA ASP A 50 4.73 18.09 -4.28
C ASP A 50 4.18 19.15 -5.22
N ALA A 51 5.02 20.08 -5.66
CA ALA A 51 4.65 21.14 -6.58
C ALA A 51 4.13 20.61 -7.94
N ASP A 52 4.81 19.60 -8.46
CA ASP A 52 4.47 18.94 -9.73
C ASP A 52 3.38 17.88 -9.57
N ARG A 53 2.95 17.59 -8.33
CA ARG A 53 2.04 16.49 -8.00
C ARG A 53 2.53 15.15 -8.53
N ALA A 54 3.84 14.97 -8.57
CA ALA A 54 4.48 13.84 -9.17
C ALA A 54 4.62 12.65 -8.20
N TYR A 55 4.56 11.46 -8.76
CA TYR A 55 4.99 10.26 -8.06
C TYR A 55 6.52 10.28 -7.92
N PRO A 56 7.09 9.96 -6.75
CA PRO A 56 8.53 10.05 -6.51
C PRO A 56 9.29 8.88 -7.16
N SER A 57 9.27 8.80 -8.49
CA SER A 57 9.77 7.64 -9.26
C SER A 57 11.24 7.34 -9.00
N ALA A 58 12.09 8.37 -8.91
CA ALA A 58 13.52 8.18 -8.65
C ALA A 58 13.78 7.60 -7.26
N PHE A 59 13.07 8.10 -6.24
CA PHE A 59 13.15 7.58 -4.87
C PHE A 59 12.66 6.13 -4.79
N VAL A 60 11.50 5.82 -5.40
CA VAL A 60 10.95 4.46 -5.44
C VAL A 60 11.89 3.51 -6.17
N LYS A 61 12.52 3.97 -7.25
CA LYS A 61 13.55 3.18 -7.95
C LYS A 61 14.75 2.89 -7.04
N ALA A 62 15.28 3.89 -6.34
CA ALA A 62 16.39 3.71 -5.41
C ALA A 62 16.06 2.72 -4.29
N LEU A 63 14.85 2.80 -3.71
CA LEU A 63 14.39 1.82 -2.72
C LEU A 63 14.26 0.41 -3.31
N THR A 64 13.86 0.29 -4.57
CA THR A 64 13.74 -1.00 -5.26
C THR A 64 15.12 -1.60 -5.49
N ASP A 65 16.04 -0.82 -6.06
CA ASP A 65 17.41 -1.24 -6.34
C ASP A 65 18.16 -1.68 -5.06
N ALA A 66 17.83 -1.06 -3.93
CA ALA A 66 18.34 -1.44 -2.61
C ALA A 66 17.59 -2.61 -1.94
N GLY A 67 16.55 -3.18 -2.57
CA GLY A 67 15.78 -4.31 -2.06
C GLY A 67 14.75 -3.97 -0.99
N TYR A 68 14.56 -2.68 -0.64
CA TYR A 68 13.66 -2.32 0.46
C TYR A 68 12.17 -2.52 0.14
N LEU A 69 11.78 -2.49 -1.14
CA LEU A 69 10.42 -2.81 -1.56
C LEU A 69 10.12 -4.32 -1.55
N SER A 70 11.15 -5.16 -1.59
CA SER A 70 11.05 -6.62 -1.51
C SER A 70 11.52 -7.19 -0.16
N ALA A 71 11.74 -6.33 0.83
CA ALA A 71 12.31 -6.70 2.13
C ALA A 71 11.57 -7.87 2.82
N LEU A 72 10.25 -7.93 2.69
CA LEU A 72 9.41 -8.95 3.32
C LEU A 72 9.13 -10.16 2.41
N ILE A 73 9.54 -10.13 1.16
CA ILE A 73 9.38 -11.26 0.23
C ILE A 73 10.41 -12.33 0.58
N PRO A 74 10.03 -13.63 0.61
CA PRO A 74 10.96 -14.72 0.80
C PRO A 74 12.08 -14.77 -0.25
N GLU A 75 13.25 -15.28 0.13
CA GLU A 75 14.40 -15.41 -0.76
C GLU A 75 14.09 -16.28 -1.98
N GLU A 76 13.26 -17.31 -1.83
CA GLU A 76 12.83 -18.18 -2.92
C GLU A 76 12.10 -17.44 -4.06
N TYR A 77 11.56 -16.24 -3.77
CA TYR A 77 10.94 -15.34 -4.76
C TYR A 77 11.79 -14.10 -5.03
N GLY A 78 13.06 -14.09 -4.63
CA GLY A 78 14.01 -13.00 -4.91
C GLY A 78 13.95 -11.83 -3.92
N GLY A 79 13.29 -11.98 -2.77
CA GLY A 79 13.24 -10.99 -1.70
C GLY A 79 14.35 -11.17 -0.66
N LEU A 80 14.25 -10.44 0.45
CA LEU A 80 15.25 -10.45 1.53
C LEU A 80 14.83 -11.27 2.76
N SER A 81 13.63 -11.84 2.79
CA SER A 81 13.08 -12.60 3.93
C SER A 81 13.18 -11.89 5.29
N LEU A 82 13.17 -10.55 5.31
CA LEU A 82 13.29 -9.80 6.55
C LEU A 82 11.97 -9.85 7.36
N PRO A 83 12.07 -9.79 8.70
CA PRO A 83 10.88 -9.75 9.55
C PRO A 83 10.12 -8.43 9.40
N ILE A 84 8.84 -8.43 9.77
CA ILE A 84 7.98 -7.24 9.71
C ILE A 84 8.55 -6.04 10.51
N SER A 85 9.31 -6.30 11.58
CA SER A 85 10.00 -5.27 12.36
C SER A 85 11.08 -4.54 11.55
N ALA A 86 11.75 -5.23 10.62
CA ALA A 86 12.69 -4.59 9.69
C ALA A 86 11.94 -3.72 8.66
N GLY A 87 10.81 -4.21 8.15
CA GLY A 87 9.93 -3.39 7.30
C GLY A 87 9.48 -2.11 8.01
N ALA A 88 9.06 -2.20 9.28
CA ALA A 88 8.70 -1.04 10.08
C ALA A 88 9.88 -0.08 10.28
N ALA A 89 11.09 -0.59 10.53
CA ALA A 89 12.30 0.21 10.67
C ALA A 89 12.65 0.98 9.38
N ILE A 90 12.50 0.34 8.21
CA ILE A 90 12.68 0.99 6.90
C ILE A 90 11.72 2.17 6.75
N LEU A 91 10.42 1.95 7.00
CA LEU A 91 9.40 3.00 6.86
C LEU A 91 9.63 4.16 7.83
N GLU A 92 9.94 3.85 9.08
CA GLU A 92 10.21 4.85 10.10
C GLU A 92 11.43 5.71 9.72
N GLU A 93 12.52 5.09 9.24
CA GLU A 93 13.72 5.81 8.90
C GLU A 93 13.55 6.70 7.65
N ILE A 94 12.79 6.25 6.65
CA ILE A 94 12.42 7.11 5.51
C ILE A 94 11.72 8.38 6.02
N HIS A 95 10.74 8.24 6.92
CA HIS A 95 10.03 9.40 7.47
C HIS A 95 10.91 10.28 8.38
N ARG A 96 11.79 9.69 9.18
CA ARG A 96 12.76 10.44 9.99
C ARG A 96 13.70 11.28 9.14
N SER A 97 14.06 10.79 7.97
CA SER A 97 14.89 11.49 6.99
C SER A 97 14.15 12.57 6.19
N GLY A 98 12.85 12.82 6.49
CA GLY A 98 12.02 13.79 5.79
C GLY A 98 11.42 13.30 4.49
N GLY A 99 11.57 12.02 4.15
CA GLY A 99 11.02 11.39 2.96
C GLY A 99 9.58 10.92 3.13
N ASN A 100 8.99 10.42 2.04
CA ASN A 100 7.65 9.85 2.00
C ASN A 100 7.70 8.34 1.73
N ALA A 101 7.42 7.53 2.76
CA ALA A 101 7.44 6.07 2.66
C ALA A 101 6.17 5.46 2.04
N ALA A 102 5.21 6.26 1.57
CA ALA A 102 3.89 5.76 1.19
C ALA A 102 3.91 4.69 0.09
N ALA A 103 4.80 4.79 -0.90
CA ALA A 103 4.94 3.78 -1.96
C ALA A 103 5.51 2.45 -1.42
N CYS A 104 6.53 2.53 -0.56
CA CYS A 104 7.13 1.38 0.10
C CYS A 104 6.12 0.67 1.02
N HIS A 105 5.45 1.44 1.89
CA HIS A 105 4.40 0.92 2.76
C HIS A 105 3.28 0.25 1.98
N ALA A 106 2.81 0.88 0.89
CA ALA A 106 1.74 0.33 0.08
C ALA A 106 2.10 -1.05 -0.49
N GLN A 107 3.31 -1.19 -1.04
CA GLN A 107 3.76 -2.48 -1.57
C GLN A 107 3.90 -3.53 -0.46
N MET A 108 4.39 -3.15 0.72
CA MET A 108 4.54 -4.08 1.84
C MET A 108 3.21 -4.68 2.29
N TYR A 109 2.14 -3.89 2.47
CA TYR A 109 0.88 -4.43 2.94
C TYR A 109 0.09 -5.17 1.84
N THR A 110 0.11 -4.68 0.60
CA THR A 110 -0.59 -5.34 -0.50
C THR A 110 0.07 -6.68 -0.85
N MET A 111 1.37 -6.68 -0.99
CA MET A 111 2.16 -7.90 -1.21
C MET A 111 2.04 -8.87 -0.02
N GLY A 112 1.97 -8.37 1.21
CA GLY A 112 1.73 -9.19 2.40
C GLY A 112 0.41 -9.97 2.34
N THR A 113 -0.61 -9.48 1.65
CA THR A 113 -1.86 -10.23 1.40
C THR A 113 -1.60 -11.40 0.46
N VAL A 114 -0.84 -11.20 -0.60
CA VAL A 114 -0.47 -12.29 -1.53
C VAL A 114 0.39 -13.34 -0.83
N LEU A 115 1.35 -12.92 0.00
CA LEU A 115 2.19 -13.85 0.77
C LEU A 115 1.38 -14.75 1.71
N ARG A 116 0.34 -14.20 2.36
CA ARG A 116 -0.46 -14.95 3.34
C ARG A 116 -1.56 -15.78 2.72
N HIS A 117 -2.22 -15.27 1.70
CA HIS A 117 -3.48 -15.80 1.19
C HIS A 117 -3.44 -16.17 -0.29
N GLY A 118 -2.42 -15.76 -1.03
CA GLY A 118 -2.24 -16.13 -2.43
C GLY A 118 -1.96 -17.62 -2.59
N SER A 119 -2.43 -18.19 -3.68
CA SER A 119 -2.07 -19.56 -4.08
C SER A 119 -0.57 -19.64 -4.43
N ASP A 120 0.01 -20.84 -4.40
CA ASP A 120 1.41 -21.03 -4.79
C ASP A 120 1.64 -20.59 -6.24
N ALA A 121 0.66 -20.81 -7.13
CA ALA A 121 0.72 -20.33 -8.51
C ALA A 121 0.79 -18.79 -8.58
N GLN A 122 -0.04 -18.07 -7.80
CA GLN A 122 0.01 -16.62 -7.73
C GLN A 122 1.34 -16.11 -7.16
N LYS A 123 1.86 -16.75 -6.11
CA LYS A 123 3.15 -16.39 -5.53
C LYS A 123 4.28 -16.55 -6.54
N GLN A 124 4.35 -17.71 -7.21
CA GLN A 124 5.36 -17.99 -8.24
C GLN A 124 5.25 -17.05 -9.45
N GLN A 125 4.04 -16.69 -9.83
CA GLN A 125 3.80 -15.83 -10.99
C GLN A 125 4.18 -14.36 -10.72
N TYR A 126 3.87 -13.83 -9.54
CA TYR A 126 3.93 -12.39 -9.30
C TYR A 126 5.07 -11.94 -8.37
N LEU A 127 5.42 -12.72 -7.34
CA LEU A 127 6.38 -12.27 -6.33
C LEU A 127 7.78 -12.01 -6.89
N PRO A 128 8.35 -12.82 -7.83
CA PRO A 128 9.65 -12.52 -8.40
C PRO A 128 9.69 -11.16 -9.12
N SER A 129 8.67 -10.87 -9.93
CA SER A 129 8.56 -9.61 -10.66
C SER A 129 8.24 -8.41 -9.75
N ILE A 130 7.59 -8.64 -8.61
CA ILE A 130 7.42 -7.60 -7.59
C ILE A 130 8.75 -7.36 -6.87
N ALA A 131 9.53 -8.41 -6.61
CA ALA A 131 10.81 -8.32 -5.92
C ALA A 131 11.86 -7.56 -6.73
N ASP A 132 11.99 -7.85 -8.02
CA ASP A 132 12.92 -7.15 -8.92
C ASP A 132 12.42 -5.77 -9.38
N GLY A 133 11.15 -5.46 -9.09
CA GLY A 133 10.52 -4.19 -9.40
C GLY A 133 10.02 -4.03 -10.83
N SER A 134 9.99 -5.09 -11.63
CA SER A 134 9.36 -5.09 -12.96
C SER A 134 7.84 -5.02 -12.89
N LEU A 135 7.24 -5.41 -11.75
CA LEU A 135 5.82 -5.21 -11.42
C LEU A 135 5.66 -4.40 -10.13
N ARG A 136 4.66 -3.51 -10.13
CA ARG A 136 4.27 -2.72 -8.95
C ARG A 136 2.90 -3.17 -8.44
N LEU A 137 2.85 -3.54 -7.16
CA LEU A 137 1.62 -3.83 -6.43
C LEU A 137 1.47 -2.83 -5.29
N GLN A 138 0.89 -1.66 -5.55
CA GLN A 138 0.77 -0.56 -4.60
C GLN A 138 -0.67 -0.03 -4.49
N ALA A 139 -1.61 -0.61 -5.22
CA ALA A 139 -3.00 -0.21 -5.23
C ALA A 139 -3.88 -1.22 -4.47
N PHE A 140 -4.81 -0.68 -3.66
CA PHE A 140 -5.83 -1.47 -2.98
C PHE A 140 -7.19 -0.79 -3.10
N GLY A 141 -8.09 -1.36 -3.90
CA GLY A 141 -9.44 -0.87 -4.14
C GLY A 141 -10.42 -1.43 -3.10
N VAL A 142 -10.73 -0.65 -2.06
CA VAL A 142 -11.64 -1.03 -0.97
C VAL A 142 -12.79 -0.04 -0.86
N THR A 143 -12.47 1.21 -0.53
CA THR A 143 -13.43 2.28 -0.22
C THR A 143 -14.29 2.62 -1.43
N GLU A 144 -15.58 2.82 -1.21
CA GLU A 144 -16.54 3.26 -2.22
C GLU A 144 -17.15 4.61 -1.84
N PRO A 145 -17.76 5.36 -2.76
CA PRO A 145 -18.41 6.63 -2.42
C PRO A 145 -19.46 6.52 -1.30
N THR A 146 -20.08 5.34 -1.16
CA THR A 146 -21.14 5.05 -0.18
C THR A 146 -20.69 4.17 0.98
N SER A 147 -19.45 3.69 0.99
CA SER A 147 -18.96 2.71 1.97
C SER A 147 -17.48 2.94 2.27
N GLY A 148 -17.21 3.53 3.42
CA GLY A 148 -15.86 3.75 3.95
C GLY A 148 -15.55 2.82 5.12
N THR A 149 -15.89 3.24 6.34
CA THR A 149 -15.64 2.47 7.57
C THR A 149 -16.38 1.14 7.61
N ASP A 150 -17.63 1.12 7.16
CA ASP A 150 -18.39 -0.13 7.00
C ASP A 150 -18.12 -0.77 5.64
N THR A 151 -17.02 -1.52 5.53
CA THR A 151 -16.65 -2.25 4.30
C THR A 151 -17.65 -3.36 3.97
N THR A 152 -18.48 -3.79 4.91
CA THR A 152 -19.51 -4.82 4.65
C THR A 152 -20.67 -4.28 3.80
N ALA A 153 -20.79 -2.96 3.67
CA ALA A 153 -21.83 -2.30 2.87
C ALA A 153 -21.38 -2.00 1.42
N LEU A 154 -20.20 -2.45 1.01
CA LEU A 154 -19.70 -2.21 -0.36
C LEU A 154 -20.61 -2.83 -1.42
N ARG A 155 -20.67 -2.17 -2.59
CA ARG A 155 -21.56 -2.49 -3.69
C ARG A 155 -20.86 -2.97 -4.97
N THR A 156 -19.54 -2.79 -5.07
CA THR A 156 -18.78 -3.36 -6.18
C THR A 156 -18.95 -4.86 -6.19
N THR A 157 -19.43 -5.41 -7.30
CA THR A 157 -19.70 -6.84 -7.45
C THR A 157 -18.65 -7.51 -8.31
N ALA A 158 -18.43 -8.80 -8.07
CA ALA A 158 -17.65 -9.68 -8.93
C ALA A 158 -18.46 -10.97 -9.14
N ARG A 159 -19.15 -11.08 -10.27
CA ARG A 159 -20.02 -12.20 -10.58
C ARG A 159 -19.24 -13.24 -11.39
N ARG A 160 -19.27 -14.48 -10.96
CA ARG A 160 -18.68 -15.59 -11.71
C ARG A 160 -19.35 -15.79 -13.05
N ASP A 161 -18.55 -15.93 -14.11
CA ASP A 161 -19.00 -16.18 -15.48
C ASP A 161 -17.99 -17.11 -16.19
N GLY A 162 -18.24 -18.42 -16.09
CA GLY A 162 -17.30 -19.43 -16.58
C GLY A 162 -15.97 -19.41 -15.85
N ASP A 163 -14.89 -19.22 -16.59
CA ASP A 163 -13.52 -19.13 -16.06
C ASP A 163 -13.10 -17.73 -15.66
N ASP A 164 -14.04 -16.77 -15.69
CA ASP A 164 -13.82 -15.37 -15.33
C ASP A 164 -14.72 -14.92 -14.20
N TYR A 165 -14.40 -13.75 -13.64
CA TYR A 165 -15.33 -12.88 -12.92
C TYR A 165 -15.60 -11.61 -13.73
N VAL A 166 -16.86 -11.18 -13.77
CA VAL A 166 -17.29 -9.90 -14.33
C VAL A 166 -17.45 -8.93 -13.16
N VAL A 167 -16.65 -7.88 -13.15
CA VAL A 167 -16.60 -6.90 -12.08
C VAL A 167 -17.29 -5.62 -12.52
N ASN A 168 -18.22 -5.13 -11.69
CA ASN A 168 -18.94 -3.87 -11.89
C ASN A 168 -18.94 -3.07 -10.59
N GLY A 169 -18.72 -1.75 -10.69
CA GLY A 169 -18.76 -0.87 -9.54
C GLY A 169 -17.77 0.27 -9.59
N GLN A 170 -17.49 0.82 -8.40
CA GLN A 170 -16.65 2.00 -8.26
C GLN A 170 -15.86 1.93 -6.96
N LYS A 171 -14.59 2.39 -7.00
CA LYS A 171 -13.79 2.63 -5.81
C LYS A 171 -13.32 4.08 -5.79
N VAL A 172 -13.12 4.61 -4.57
CA VAL A 172 -12.63 5.97 -4.36
C VAL A 172 -11.49 5.96 -3.35
N TRP A 173 -10.62 6.95 -3.40
CA TRP A 173 -9.44 7.09 -2.55
C TRP A 173 -8.41 5.96 -2.73
N THR A 174 -8.43 5.29 -3.87
CA THR A 174 -7.41 4.28 -4.20
C THR A 174 -6.12 5.00 -4.54
N SER A 175 -5.13 4.88 -3.68
CA SER A 175 -3.84 5.51 -3.89
C SER A 175 -2.99 4.69 -4.86
N ARG A 176 -2.21 5.39 -5.70
CA ARG A 176 -1.18 4.85 -6.59
C ARG A 176 -1.66 3.86 -7.66
N ALA A 177 -2.96 3.83 -7.99
CA ALA A 177 -3.46 2.98 -9.07
C ALA A 177 -2.85 3.33 -10.44
N GLU A 178 -2.50 4.61 -10.67
CA GLU A 178 -1.83 5.03 -11.91
C GLU A 178 -0.40 4.50 -12.03
N TYR A 179 0.25 4.20 -10.91
CA TYR A 179 1.65 3.79 -10.79
C TYR A 179 1.81 2.32 -10.40
N SER A 180 0.73 1.56 -10.45
CA SER A 180 0.69 0.13 -10.15
C SER A 180 0.34 -0.66 -11.40
N ASP A 181 0.96 -1.81 -11.56
CA ASP A 181 0.61 -2.81 -12.57
C ASP A 181 -0.50 -3.72 -12.05
N LEU A 182 -0.42 -4.04 -10.77
CA LEU A 182 -1.34 -4.92 -10.08
C LEU A 182 -2.13 -4.15 -9.02
N MET A 183 -3.33 -4.62 -8.73
CA MET A 183 -4.20 -4.09 -7.67
C MET A 183 -4.83 -5.21 -6.87
N LEU A 184 -4.87 -5.08 -5.54
CA LEU A 184 -5.84 -5.83 -4.74
C LEU A 184 -7.20 -5.15 -4.85
N LEU A 185 -8.24 -5.92 -5.14
CA LEU A 185 -9.60 -5.43 -5.24
C LEU A 185 -10.51 -6.22 -4.31
N LEU A 186 -11.19 -5.53 -3.40
CA LEU A 186 -12.25 -6.11 -2.57
C LEU A 186 -13.59 -5.90 -3.28
N ALA A 187 -14.28 -7.00 -3.58
CA ALA A 187 -15.60 -6.98 -4.24
C ALA A 187 -16.54 -8.01 -3.61
N ARG A 188 -17.82 -7.86 -3.88
CA ARG A 188 -18.86 -8.76 -3.40
C ARG A 188 -19.13 -9.83 -4.45
N THR A 189 -18.92 -11.08 -4.06
CA THR A 189 -19.22 -12.26 -4.92
C THR A 189 -20.56 -12.89 -4.62
N THR A 190 -21.07 -12.74 -3.38
CA THR A 190 -22.42 -13.17 -3.00
C THR A 190 -23.25 -11.96 -2.58
N PRO A 191 -24.46 -11.76 -3.09
CA PRO A 191 -25.37 -10.69 -2.68
C PRO A 191 -25.58 -10.67 -1.16
N LEU A 192 -25.63 -9.46 -0.57
CA LEU A 192 -25.70 -9.30 0.89
C LEU A 192 -26.93 -9.96 1.52
N ASP A 193 -28.05 -9.95 0.83
CA ASP A 193 -29.32 -10.58 1.24
C ASP A 193 -29.29 -12.12 1.21
N GLN A 194 -28.26 -12.71 0.57
CA GLN A 194 -28.04 -14.15 0.53
C GLN A 194 -26.96 -14.60 1.53
N CYS A 195 -26.33 -13.66 2.25
CA CYS A 195 -25.27 -13.96 3.21
C CYS A 195 -25.84 -14.17 4.64
N ALA A 196 -25.30 -15.15 5.36
CA ALA A 196 -25.65 -15.38 6.76
C ALA A 196 -25.12 -14.26 7.68
N LYS A 197 -23.97 -13.70 7.35
CA LYS A 197 -23.36 -12.57 8.05
C LYS A 197 -22.97 -11.49 7.03
N LYS A 198 -22.96 -10.23 7.44
CA LYS A 198 -22.59 -9.10 6.58
C LYS A 198 -21.15 -9.21 6.03
N THR A 199 -20.27 -9.89 6.75
CA THR A 199 -18.88 -10.12 6.36
C THR A 199 -18.73 -11.22 5.30
N ASP A 200 -19.72 -12.08 5.15
CA ASP A 200 -19.67 -13.16 4.16
C ASP A 200 -19.91 -12.59 2.75
N GLY A 201 -19.51 -13.33 1.75
CA GLY A 201 -19.71 -12.95 0.34
C GLY A 201 -18.80 -11.84 -0.16
N LEU A 202 -17.76 -11.48 0.59
CA LEU A 202 -16.68 -10.59 0.17
C LEU A 202 -15.48 -11.40 -0.30
N SER A 203 -14.87 -10.99 -1.39
CA SER A 203 -13.69 -11.66 -1.96
C SER A 203 -12.62 -10.66 -2.35
N VAL A 204 -11.37 -11.07 -2.24
CA VAL A 204 -10.21 -10.29 -2.66
C VAL A 204 -9.69 -10.84 -3.98
N PHE A 205 -9.40 -9.96 -4.92
CA PHE A 205 -8.83 -10.31 -6.22
C PHE A 205 -7.49 -9.61 -6.43
N LEU A 206 -6.52 -10.32 -6.98
CA LEU A 206 -5.29 -9.75 -7.51
C LEU A 206 -5.50 -9.47 -9.00
N VAL A 207 -5.78 -8.21 -9.32
CA VAL A 207 -6.11 -7.75 -10.67
C VAL A 207 -4.85 -7.27 -11.39
N ASP A 208 -4.56 -7.83 -12.56
CA ASP A 208 -3.59 -7.28 -13.50
C ASP A 208 -4.23 -6.12 -14.26
N MET A 209 -3.90 -4.89 -13.86
CA MET A 209 -4.50 -3.69 -14.43
C MET A 209 -4.00 -3.38 -15.84
N ARG A 210 -2.84 -3.93 -16.25
CA ARG A 210 -2.27 -3.69 -17.58
C ARG A 210 -3.19 -4.16 -18.70
N GLU A 211 -3.95 -5.23 -18.45
CA GLU A 211 -4.87 -5.82 -19.43
C GLU A 211 -6.21 -5.07 -19.54
N VAL A 212 -6.64 -4.40 -18.49
CA VAL A 212 -8.00 -3.82 -18.37
C VAL A 212 -8.03 -2.29 -18.35
N ARG A 213 -6.90 -1.63 -18.05
CA ARG A 213 -6.79 -0.17 -17.97
C ARG A 213 -7.10 0.48 -19.33
N GLY A 214 -7.94 1.54 -19.31
CA GLY A 214 -8.37 2.25 -20.51
C GLY A 214 -9.36 1.48 -21.39
N LYS A 215 -9.81 0.30 -20.94
CA LYS A 215 -10.88 -0.50 -21.56
C LYS A 215 -12.08 -0.57 -20.61
N SER A 216 -12.06 -1.53 -19.70
CA SER A 216 -13.11 -1.78 -18.70
C SER A 216 -12.75 -1.26 -17.30
N LEU A 217 -11.53 -0.76 -17.10
CA LEU A 217 -11.07 -0.05 -15.93
C LEU A 217 -10.70 1.40 -16.28
N THR A 218 -11.49 2.34 -15.76
CA THR A 218 -11.17 3.78 -15.83
C THR A 218 -10.56 4.23 -14.51
N ILE A 219 -9.40 4.88 -14.58
CA ILE A 219 -8.69 5.46 -13.43
C ILE A 219 -8.72 6.98 -13.58
N THR A 220 -9.32 7.67 -12.61
CA THR A 220 -9.44 9.13 -12.61
C THR A 220 -8.75 9.72 -11.39
N PRO A 221 -7.73 10.59 -11.55
CA PRO A 221 -7.07 11.26 -10.43
C PRO A 221 -8.04 12.12 -9.62
N ILE A 222 -7.86 12.12 -8.29
CA ILE A 222 -8.54 13.02 -7.37
C ILE A 222 -7.58 14.14 -6.99
N ARG A 223 -8.02 15.38 -7.14
CA ARG A 223 -7.23 16.54 -6.74
C ARG A 223 -7.29 16.75 -5.24
N THR A 224 -6.18 16.50 -4.56
CA THR A 224 -6.02 16.60 -3.11
C THR A 224 -4.95 17.62 -2.74
N MET A 225 -4.92 18.08 -1.48
CA MET A 225 -3.86 18.94 -0.95
C MET A 225 -2.52 18.20 -0.83
N MET A 226 -2.57 16.92 -0.51
CA MET A 226 -1.43 16.02 -0.36
C MET A 226 -1.86 14.62 -0.82
N ASN A 227 -0.93 13.67 -0.92
CA ASN A 227 -1.19 12.33 -1.47
C ASN A 227 -1.77 12.41 -2.89
N HIS A 228 -1.05 13.11 -3.78
CA HIS A 228 -1.47 13.43 -5.15
C HIS A 228 -1.75 12.22 -6.04
N SER A 229 -1.40 11.02 -5.60
CA SER A 229 -1.66 9.77 -6.31
C SER A 229 -3.00 9.10 -5.94
N SER A 230 -3.92 9.82 -5.28
CA SER A 230 -5.27 9.32 -4.98
C SER A 230 -6.15 9.31 -6.23
N THR A 231 -6.91 8.24 -6.43
CA THR A 231 -7.74 8.05 -7.63
C THR A 231 -9.15 7.54 -7.30
N GLN A 232 -10.05 7.75 -8.25
CA GLN A 232 -11.30 7.01 -8.40
C GLN A 232 -11.12 5.92 -9.46
N LEU A 233 -11.75 4.78 -9.23
CA LEU A 233 -11.75 3.65 -10.16
C LEU A 233 -13.19 3.32 -10.53
N PHE A 234 -13.42 3.10 -11.83
CA PHE A 234 -14.70 2.63 -12.35
C PHE A 234 -14.49 1.33 -13.10
N PHE A 235 -15.29 0.34 -12.77
CA PHE A 235 -15.30 -0.99 -13.37
C PHE A 235 -16.58 -1.14 -14.18
N ASP A 236 -16.44 -1.40 -15.48
CA ASP A 236 -17.55 -1.55 -16.42
C ASP A 236 -17.38 -2.88 -17.17
N ASP A 237 -18.14 -3.89 -16.72
CA ASP A 237 -18.04 -5.27 -17.17
C ASP A 237 -16.58 -5.77 -17.24
N MET A 238 -15.77 -5.37 -16.26
CA MET A 238 -14.36 -5.73 -16.22
C MET A 238 -14.20 -7.23 -15.99
N ARG A 239 -13.67 -7.92 -17.00
CA ARG A 239 -13.38 -9.35 -16.91
C ARG A 239 -11.99 -9.58 -16.32
N ILE A 240 -11.93 -10.43 -15.33
CA ILE A 240 -10.68 -10.91 -14.72
C ILE A 240 -10.74 -12.43 -14.61
N PRO A 241 -9.62 -13.15 -14.83
CA PRO A 241 -9.59 -14.60 -14.70
C PRO A 241 -9.99 -15.06 -13.31
N ALA A 242 -10.60 -16.23 -13.19
CA ALA A 242 -10.93 -16.82 -11.90
C ALA A 242 -9.70 -17.06 -11.02
N SER A 243 -8.55 -17.26 -11.63
CA SER A 243 -7.24 -17.38 -10.95
C SER A 243 -6.79 -16.08 -10.25
N SER A 244 -7.46 -14.95 -10.52
CA SER A 244 -7.24 -13.69 -9.78
C SER A 244 -7.76 -13.72 -8.35
N LEU A 245 -8.65 -14.65 -7.99
CA LEU A 245 -9.17 -14.78 -6.63
C LEU A 245 -8.03 -15.12 -5.65
N VAL A 246 -7.93 -14.34 -4.59
CA VAL A 246 -6.97 -14.55 -3.49
C VAL A 246 -7.70 -15.19 -2.31
N GLY A 247 -7.26 -16.37 -1.89
CA GLY A 247 -7.93 -17.13 -0.83
C GLY A 247 -9.18 -17.86 -1.32
N GLU A 248 -10.23 -17.86 -0.49
CA GLU A 248 -11.50 -18.54 -0.76
C GLU A 248 -12.59 -17.51 -1.12
N GLU A 249 -13.46 -17.88 -2.07
CA GLU A 249 -14.57 -17.02 -2.48
C GLU A 249 -15.54 -16.79 -1.32
N GLY A 250 -15.86 -15.53 -1.08
CA GLY A 250 -16.84 -15.12 -0.09
C GLY A 250 -16.41 -15.22 1.37
N LYS A 251 -15.09 -15.42 1.63
CA LYS A 251 -14.56 -15.56 2.99
C LYS A 251 -13.39 -14.61 3.26
#